data_b3f396798251b53a3d309d2e01854a81
#
_entry.id   b3f396798251b53a3d309d2e01854a81
#
_cell.length_a   1.000
_cell.length_b   1.000
_cell.length_c   1.000
_cell.angle_alpha   90.00
_cell.angle_beta   90.00
_cell.angle_gamma   90.00
#
_symmetry.space_group_name_H-M   'P 1'
#
loop_
_entity.id
_entity.type
_entity.pdbx_description
1 polymer ?
#
loop_
_entity_poly.entity_id
_entity_poly.type
_entity_poly.pdbx_seq_one_letter_code
_entity_poly.pdbx_strand_id
1 'polypeptide(L)'
;MTISIQTSVGLHGDNKPDDVIVVKSRLLELGFPFVTADSVMGPLTIKSIRLFQAVKNGLNDVDDQRNDGRVDVNGDTIKWLQAVNAPHWQRMPAGSPAEGFVNDNIIDLSDNHDFGTSWMADTLSATGATYKQKFLASHPNAALLHINDTSLPQGGDTPVHHGHEAGLASDIRLPRKDGNVGGIVVTDQAFDRAAMRALIQAFRAQPMSSRVFLNDEALIHEGLCQAVAGHNNHAHFEIKPPVRVMP
;
A
#
# COMPACT_ATOMS: atom_id res chain seq x y z
N MET A 1 2.49 -21.60 8.22
CA MET A 1 1.60 -22.80 8.28
C MET A 1 1.34 -23.26 6.85
N THR A 2 1.58 -24.53 6.52
CA THR A 2 1.31 -25.01 5.15
C THR A 2 -0.19 -25.25 5.04
N ILE A 3 -0.91 -24.40 4.30
CA ILE A 3 -2.32 -24.64 3.96
C ILE A 3 -2.41 -25.45 2.67
N SER A 4 -3.43 -26.29 2.52
CA SER A 4 -3.73 -27.01 1.27
C SER A 4 -5.23 -27.12 1.08
N ILE A 5 -5.66 -27.12 -0.17
CA ILE A 5 -7.05 -27.33 -0.58
C ILE A 5 -7.11 -28.51 -1.56
N GLN A 6 -8.22 -29.23 -1.55
CA GLN A 6 -8.48 -30.36 -2.44
C GLN A 6 -9.24 -29.95 -3.69
N THR A 7 -10.03 -28.88 -3.58
CA THR A 7 -10.87 -28.34 -4.66
C THR A 7 -10.78 -26.82 -4.70
N SER A 8 -11.26 -26.21 -5.78
CA SER A 8 -11.25 -24.75 -5.95
C SER A 8 -12.21 -24.06 -4.99
N VAL A 9 -11.81 -22.85 -4.52
CA VAL A 9 -12.58 -22.01 -3.61
C VAL A 9 -12.77 -20.61 -4.23
N GLY A 10 -13.97 -20.08 -4.19
CA GLY A 10 -14.30 -18.75 -4.68
C GLY A 10 -15.30 -18.74 -5.82
N LEU A 11 -15.25 -17.72 -6.67
CA LEU A 11 -16.18 -17.55 -7.78
C LEU A 11 -16.10 -18.73 -8.76
N HIS A 12 -17.24 -19.39 -9.01
CA HIS A 12 -17.32 -20.61 -9.83
C HIS A 12 -16.42 -21.78 -9.37
N GLY A 13 -16.02 -21.77 -8.10
CA GLY A 13 -15.27 -22.89 -7.49
C GLY A 13 -16.21 -23.98 -6.98
N ASP A 14 -15.63 -25.15 -6.67
CA ASP A 14 -16.37 -26.27 -6.06
C ASP A 14 -16.84 -25.96 -4.63
N ASN A 15 -16.10 -25.10 -3.93
CA ASN A 15 -16.45 -24.54 -2.62
C ASN A 15 -16.79 -25.60 -1.55
N LYS A 16 -16.02 -26.68 -1.50
CA LYS A 16 -16.20 -27.68 -0.43
C LYS A 16 -15.97 -27.03 0.94
N PRO A 17 -16.80 -27.34 1.95
CA PRO A 17 -16.74 -26.70 3.26
C PRO A 17 -15.35 -26.66 3.89
N ASP A 18 -14.62 -27.79 3.84
CA ASP A 18 -13.28 -27.92 4.42
C ASP A 18 -12.25 -27.00 3.71
N ASP A 19 -12.33 -26.90 2.38
CA ASP A 19 -11.45 -26.03 1.60
C ASP A 19 -11.80 -24.54 1.81
N VAL A 20 -13.09 -24.21 1.92
CA VAL A 20 -13.56 -22.84 2.19
C VAL A 20 -13.03 -22.33 3.53
N ILE A 21 -13.14 -23.14 4.60
CA ILE A 21 -12.64 -22.73 5.92
C ILE A 21 -11.13 -22.56 5.93
N VAL A 22 -10.37 -23.36 5.18
CA VAL A 22 -8.90 -23.24 5.05
C VAL A 22 -8.52 -21.89 4.41
N VAL A 23 -9.13 -21.54 3.28
CA VAL A 23 -8.85 -20.27 2.57
C VAL A 23 -9.27 -19.07 3.42
N LYS A 24 -10.48 -19.09 3.99
CA LYS A 24 -11.00 -18.00 4.82
C LYS A 24 -10.17 -17.81 6.08
N SER A 25 -9.78 -18.88 6.76
CA SER A 25 -8.93 -18.80 7.95
C SER A 25 -7.57 -18.17 7.62
N ARG A 26 -6.99 -18.51 6.46
CA ARG A 26 -5.72 -17.92 6.05
C ARG A 26 -5.85 -16.44 5.67
N LEU A 27 -6.90 -16.06 4.95
CA LEU A 27 -7.16 -14.64 4.65
C LEU A 27 -7.37 -13.83 5.95
N LEU A 28 -8.10 -14.39 6.93
CA LEU A 28 -8.29 -13.76 8.24
C LEU A 28 -6.98 -13.62 9.01
N GLU A 29 -6.14 -14.66 9.03
CA GLU A 29 -4.79 -14.63 9.63
C GLU A 29 -3.90 -13.54 9.00
N LEU A 30 -4.01 -13.35 7.69
CA LEU A 30 -3.33 -12.28 6.95
C LEU A 30 -4.01 -10.90 7.12
N GLY A 31 -5.09 -10.79 7.90
CA GLY A 31 -5.79 -9.54 8.19
C GLY A 31 -6.72 -9.05 7.07
N PHE A 32 -6.93 -9.83 6.01
CA PHE A 32 -7.80 -9.41 4.91
C PHE A 32 -9.25 -9.29 5.38
N PRO A 33 -9.97 -8.21 4.97
CA PRO A 33 -11.34 -7.95 5.42
C PRO A 33 -12.36 -8.90 4.81
N PHE A 34 -13.60 -8.82 5.30
CA PHE A 34 -14.79 -9.52 4.80
C PHE A 34 -14.85 -11.03 5.04
N VAL A 35 -13.92 -11.63 5.77
CA VAL A 35 -13.91 -13.05 6.06
C VAL A 35 -14.07 -13.35 7.54
N THR A 36 -14.72 -14.47 7.82
CA THR A 36 -14.85 -15.10 9.12
C THR A 36 -14.40 -16.56 8.99
N ALA A 37 -13.87 -17.16 10.04
CA ALA A 37 -13.37 -18.54 10.01
C ALA A 37 -14.53 -19.55 10.04
N ASP A 38 -15.31 -19.61 8.95
CA ASP A 38 -16.42 -20.54 8.75
C ASP A 38 -16.36 -21.16 7.35
N SER A 39 -17.21 -22.16 7.08
CA SER A 39 -17.26 -22.91 5.83
C SER A 39 -18.24 -22.34 4.80
N VAL A 40 -18.82 -21.15 5.05
CA VAL A 40 -19.84 -20.58 4.17
C VAL A 40 -19.19 -19.69 3.11
N MET A 41 -19.38 -20.05 1.84
CA MET A 41 -18.95 -19.23 0.72
C MET A 41 -20.00 -18.16 0.39
N GLY A 42 -19.55 -16.93 0.15
CA GLY A 42 -20.43 -15.82 -0.16
C GLY A 42 -19.75 -14.68 -0.89
N PRO A 43 -20.50 -13.64 -1.32
CA PRO A 43 -19.95 -12.51 -2.07
C PRO A 43 -18.83 -11.77 -1.34
N LEU A 44 -18.89 -11.65 -0.02
CA LEU A 44 -17.86 -11.00 0.80
C LEU A 44 -16.55 -11.78 0.78
N THR A 45 -16.60 -13.12 0.79
CA THR A 45 -15.41 -13.96 0.64
C THR A 45 -14.77 -13.77 -0.72
N ILE A 46 -15.57 -13.67 -1.79
CA ILE A 46 -15.08 -13.37 -3.15
C ILE A 46 -14.38 -12.00 -3.19
N LYS A 47 -14.96 -10.99 -2.54
CA LYS A 47 -14.32 -9.66 -2.40
C LYS A 47 -12.96 -9.75 -1.70
N SER A 48 -12.85 -10.50 -0.61
CA SER A 48 -11.60 -10.68 0.10
C SER A 48 -10.55 -11.39 -0.77
N ILE A 49 -10.95 -12.44 -1.52
CA ILE A 49 -10.04 -13.12 -2.46
C ILE A 49 -9.57 -12.16 -3.56
N ARG A 50 -10.46 -11.35 -4.15
CA ARG A 50 -10.10 -10.36 -5.16
C ARG A 50 -9.14 -9.29 -4.62
N LEU A 51 -9.37 -8.78 -3.42
CA LEU A 51 -8.45 -7.85 -2.78
C LEU A 51 -7.06 -8.47 -2.59
N PHE A 52 -6.99 -9.70 -2.09
CA PHE A 52 -5.72 -10.43 -1.98
C PHE A 52 -5.05 -10.64 -3.35
N GLN A 53 -5.84 -10.95 -4.39
CA GLN A 53 -5.35 -11.10 -5.75
C GLN A 53 -4.83 -9.77 -6.33
N ALA A 54 -5.54 -8.67 -6.12
CA ALA A 54 -5.09 -7.34 -6.52
C ALA A 54 -3.73 -7.01 -5.91
N VAL A 55 -3.58 -7.22 -4.61
CA VAL A 55 -2.32 -7.01 -3.90
C VAL A 55 -1.20 -7.86 -4.49
N LYS A 56 -1.37 -9.18 -4.59
CA LYS A 56 -0.31 -10.07 -5.09
C LYS A 56 0.02 -9.87 -6.58
N ASN A 57 -0.92 -9.36 -7.36
CA ASN A 57 -0.75 -9.04 -8.78
C ASN A 57 -0.17 -7.64 -9.02
N GLY A 58 -0.06 -6.80 -7.98
CA GLY A 58 0.39 -5.41 -8.11
C GLY A 58 -0.61 -4.54 -8.87
N LEU A 59 -1.91 -4.78 -8.65
CA LEU A 59 -3.01 -4.08 -9.30
C LEU A 59 -3.69 -3.17 -8.28
N ASN A 60 -3.82 -1.89 -8.60
CA ASN A 60 -4.54 -0.95 -7.76
C ASN A 60 -6.07 -0.99 -7.94
N ASP A 61 -6.56 -1.66 -8.97
CA ASP A 61 -7.98 -1.92 -9.22
C ASP A 61 -8.32 -3.35 -8.74
N VAL A 62 -9.16 -3.44 -7.71
CA VAL A 62 -9.59 -4.72 -7.13
C VAL A 62 -10.54 -5.48 -8.06
N ASP A 63 -11.29 -4.76 -8.89
CA ASP A 63 -12.25 -5.34 -9.85
C ASP A 63 -11.61 -5.64 -11.23
N ASP A 64 -10.30 -5.47 -11.40
CA ASP A 64 -9.59 -5.89 -12.60
C ASP A 64 -9.86 -7.38 -12.90
N GLN A 65 -10.07 -7.70 -14.17
CA GLN A 65 -10.44 -9.06 -14.65
C GLN A 65 -9.41 -10.14 -14.25
N ARG A 66 -8.15 -9.76 -14.00
CA ARG A 66 -7.08 -10.65 -13.52
C ARG A 66 -7.29 -11.11 -12.07
N ASN A 67 -8.16 -10.42 -11.33
CA ASN A 67 -8.59 -10.77 -9.99
C ASN A 67 -9.89 -11.57 -10.07
N ASP A 68 -9.80 -12.82 -10.47
CA ASP A 68 -10.96 -13.68 -10.78
C ASP A 68 -11.81 -14.06 -9.56
N GLY A 69 -11.35 -13.76 -8.34
CA GLY A 69 -12.05 -14.08 -7.09
C GLY A 69 -12.06 -15.59 -6.77
N ARG A 70 -11.06 -16.33 -7.29
CA ARG A 70 -10.97 -17.78 -7.12
C ARG A 70 -9.56 -18.24 -6.71
N VAL A 71 -9.52 -19.25 -5.88
CA VAL A 71 -8.31 -19.94 -5.43
C VAL A 71 -8.32 -21.34 -5.99
N ASP A 72 -7.48 -21.64 -6.96
CA ASP A 72 -7.36 -22.95 -7.56
C ASP A 72 -6.33 -23.82 -6.85
N VAL A 73 -6.54 -25.14 -6.86
CA VAL A 73 -5.57 -26.13 -6.39
C VAL A 73 -4.27 -25.99 -7.21
N ASN A 74 -3.15 -25.81 -6.51
CA ASN A 74 -1.83 -25.57 -7.13
C ASN A 74 -1.74 -24.27 -7.98
N GLY A 75 -2.76 -23.41 -7.96
CA GLY A 75 -2.79 -22.13 -8.64
C GLY A 75 -1.83 -21.11 -8.02
N ASP A 76 -1.72 -19.94 -8.65
CA ASP A 76 -0.84 -18.88 -8.16
C ASP A 76 -1.35 -18.26 -6.84
N THR A 77 -2.67 -18.08 -6.71
CA THR A 77 -3.26 -17.50 -5.49
C THR A 77 -2.98 -18.35 -4.26
N ILE A 78 -3.12 -19.69 -4.33
CA ILE A 78 -2.84 -20.56 -3.18
C ILE A 78 -1.35 -20.54 -2.82
N LYS A 79 -0.44 -20.46 -3.79
CA LYS A 79 1.00 -20.35 -3.52
C LYS A 79 1.34 -19.08 -2.75
N TRP A 80 0.70 -17.95 -3.09
CA TRP A 80 0.86 -16.71 -2.36
C TRP A 80 0.23 -16.76 -0.97
N LEU A 81 -0.91 -17.42 -0.80
CA LEU A 81 -1.49 -17.66 0.52
C LEU A 81 -0.60 -18.54 1.42
N GLN A 82 0.15 -19.46 0.83
CA GLN A 82 1.12 -20.32 1.54
C GLN A 82 2.43 -19.60 1.90
N ALA A 83 2.75 -18.51 1.19
CA ALA A 83 4.04 -17.85 1.26
C ALA A 83 4.33 -17.25 2.65
N VAL A 84 5.59 -17.33 3.09
CA VAL A 84 6.02 -16.65 4.33
C VAL A 84 6.12 -15.14 4.15
N ASN A 85 6.26 -14.67 2.91
CA ASN A 85 6.22 -13.25 2.55
C ASN A 85 4.88 -12.80 1.97
N ALA A 86 3.80 -13.55 2.26
CA ALA A 86 2.45 -13.12 1.90
C ALA A 86 2.14 -11.73 2.48
N PRO A 87 1.42 -10.88 1.75
CA PRO A 87 1.04 -9.57 2.28
C PRO A 87 0.06 -9.72 3.44
N HIS A 88 0.24 -8.93 4.48
CA HIS A 88 -0.77 -8.72 5.51
C HIS A 88 -1.54 -7.44 5.20
N TRP A 89 -2.85 -7.46 5.39
CA TRP A 89 -3.69 -6.26 5.39
C TRP A 89 -3.73 -5.70 6.80
N GLN A 90 -3.36 -4.44 6.97
CA GLN A 90 -3.18 -3.87 8.29
C GLN A 90 -3.38 -2.36 8.29
N ARG A 91 -3.56 -1.80 9.46
CA ARG A 91 -3.43 -0.37 9.66
C ARG A 91 -1.97 0.07 9.43
N MET A 92 -1.78 1.21 8.77
CA MET A 92 -0.46 1.77 8.55
C MET A 92 0.20 2.18 9.88
N PRO A 93 1.52 2.04 10.02
CA PRO A 93 2.23 2.38 11.27
C PRO A 93 2.11 3.87 11.57
N ALA A 94 2.03 4.21 12.86
CA ALA A 94 1.96 5.59 13.33
C ALA A 94 3.23 6.39 12.98
N GLY A 95 4.36 5.71 12.99
CA GLY A 95 5.66 6.35 12.91
C GLY A 95 6.00 7.20 14.13
N SER A 96 7.19 7.79 14.07
CA SER A 96 7.69 8.73 15.07
C SER A 96 8.83 9.56 14.49
N PRO A 97 9.19 10.71 15.11
CA PRO A 97 10.37 11.45 14.71
C PRO A 97 11.67 10.62 14.80
N ALA A 98 11.71 9.63 15.71
CA ALA A 98 12.83 8.72 15.83
C ALA A 98 12.98 7.80 14.61
N GLU A 99 11.91 7.52 13.89
CA GLU A 99 11.86 6.69 12.68
C GLU A 99 11.97 7.50 11.38
N GLY A 100 11.85 8.83 11.47
CA GLY A 100 11.94 9.74 10.32
C GLY A 100 10.65 9.92 9.54
N PHE A 101 9.53 9.38 10.04
CA PHE A 101 8.20 9.52 9.45
C PHE A 101 7.10 9.60 10.52
N VAL A 102 5.96 10.12 10.13
CA VAL A 102 4.71 10.11 10.90
C VAL A 102 3.55 9.80 9.97
N ASN A 103 2.48 9.23 10.50
CA ASN A 103 1.23 8.97 9.78
C ASN A 103 0.17 9.95 10.28
N ASP A 104 -0.23 10.89 9.44
CA ASP A 104 -1.20 11.94 9.78
C ASP A 104 -2.61 11.38 9.95
N ASN A 105 -2.97 10.31 9.25
CA ASN A 105 -4.29 9.70 9.30
C ASN A 105 -4.63 9.01 10.62
N ILE A 106 -3.65 8.73 11.47
CA ILE A 106 -3.93 8.25 12.84
C ILE A 106 -4.64 9.33 13.66
N ILE A 107 -4.43 10.59 13.32
CA ILE A 107 -5.05 11.75 13.99
C ILE A 107 -6.33 12.14 13.26
N ASP A 108 -6.35 12.03 11.93
CA ASP A 108 -7.53 12.30 11.11
C ASP A 108 -8.36 11.03 10.91
N LEU A 109 -9.31 10.81 11.80
CA LEU A 109 -10.24 9.69 11.73
C LEU A 109 -11.42 9.93 10.78
N SER A 110 -11.44 11.09 10.10
CA SER A 110 -12.62 11.53 9.34
C SER A 110 -12.82 10.75 8.04
N ASP A 111 -11.76 10.28 7.40
CA ASP A 111 -11.81 9.59 6.12
C ASP A 111 -11.35 8.13 6.16
N ASN A 112 -10.63 7.73 7.22
CA ASN A 112 -10.24 6.35 7.52
C ASN A 112 -9.35 5.69 6.45
N HIS A 113 -8.52 6.47 5.71
CA HIS A 113 -7.62 5.99 4.65
C HIS A 113 -6.24 5.54 5.17
N ASP A 114 -6.18 4.92 6.35
CA ASP A 114 -4.93 4.52 7.01
C ASP A 114 -4.67 3.01 7.01
N PHE A 115 -5.26 2.29 6.06
CA PHE A 115 -5.02 0.85 5.88
C PHE A 115 -4.22 0.56 4.61
N GLY A 116 -3.52 -0.57 4.61
CA GLY A 116 -2.76 -1.02 3.45
C GLY A 116 -2.06 -2.34 3.70
N THR A 117 -1.14 -2.67 2.83
CA THR A 117 -0.37 -3.90 2.94
C THR A 117 0.84 -3.74 3.87
N SER A 118 1.28 -4.84 4.51
CA SER A 118 2.56 -4.88 5.23
C SER A 118 3.73 -4.47 4.32
N TRP A 119 3.66 -4.79 3.04
CA TRP A 119 4.67 -4.38 2.06
C TRP A 119 4.79 -2.86 1.92
N MET A 120 3.64 -2.15 1.90
CA MET A 120 3.64 -0.68 1.87
C MET A 120 4.14 -0.12 3.20
N ALA A 121 3.66 -0.66 4.33
CA ALA A 121 4.07 -0.26 5.67
C ALA A 121 5.59 -0.37 5.87
N ASP A 122 6.18 -1.52 5.50
CA ASP A 122 7.62 -1.76 5.59
C ASP A 122 8.41 -0.83 4.66
N THR A 123 7.89 -0.60 3.44
CA THR A 123 8.53 0.29 2.45
C THR A 123 8.55 1.74 2.94
N LEU A 124 7.44 2.25 3.49
CA LEU A 124 7.39 3.62 4.01
C LEU A 124 8.25 3.79 5.27
N SER A 125 8.25 2.81 6.18
CA SER A 125 9.12 2.81 7.36
C SER A 125 10.60 2.85 6.96
N ALA A 126 11.01 2.00 6.02
CA ALA A 126 12.37 1.99 5.50
C ALA A 126 12.74 3.27 4.74
N THR A 127 11.75 3.88 4.06
CA THR A 127 11.90 5.20 3.41
C THR A 127 12.17 6.28 4.45
N GLY A 128 11.39 6.35 5.52
CA GLY A 128 11.58 7.29 6.62
C GLY A 128 12.97 7.15 7.27
N ALA A 129 13.38 5.93 7.57
CA ALA A 129 14.71 5.65 8.12
C ALA A 129 15.84 6.08 7.18
N THR A 130 15.71 5.80 5.87
CA THR A 130 16.69 6.19 4.83
C THR A 130 16.75 7.72 4.69
N TYR A 131 15.61 8.38 4.64
CA TYR A 131 15.49 9.83 4.54
C TYR A 131 16.11 10.51 5.78
N LYS A 132 15.80 10.00 6.97
CA LYS A 132 16.39 10.47 8.22
C LYS A 132 17.91 10.39 8.18
N GLN A 133 18.46 9.23 7.82
CA GLN A 133 19.90 9.02 7.79
C GLN A 133 20.62 9.90 6.76
N LYS A 134 20.05 10.03 5.55
CA LYS A 134 20.73 10.66 4.42
C LYS A 134 20.46 12.17 4.29
N PHE A 135 19.33 12.65 4.81
CA PHE A 135 18.93 14.06 4.64
C PHE A 135 18.73 14.77 5.99
N LEU A 136 17.86 14.25 6.87
CA LEU A 136 17.55 14.95 8.13
C LEU A 136 18.77 15.07 9.07
N ALA A 137 19.75 14.17 8.98
CA ALA A 137 20.98 14.26 9.77
C ALA A 137 21.74 15.58 9.55
N SER A 138 21.65 16.16 8.34
CA SER A 138 22.26 17.47 8.00
C SER A 138 21.22 18.60 7.89
N HIS A 139 19.93 18.30 7.93
CA HIS A 139 18.80 19.24 7.84
C HIS A 139 17.80 18.99 8.98
N PRO A 140 18.20 19.18 10.27
CA PRO A 140 17.38 18.74 11.41
C PRO A 140 16.05 19.47 11.56
N ASN A 141 15.86 20.61 10.87
CA ASN A 141 14.62 21.38 10.87
C ASN A 141 13.73 21.10 9.64
N ALA A 142 14.15 20.22 8.74
CA ALA A 142 13.31 19.82 7.62
C ALA A 142 12.15 18.93 8.06
N ALA A 143 11.05 18.97 7.32
CA ALA A 143 9.88 18.14 7.60
C ALA A 143 10.23 16.65 7.55
N LEU A 144 9.60 15.85 8.41
CA LEU A 144 9.62 14.40 8.33
C LEU A 144 8.88 13.91 7.06
N LEU A 145 8.98 12.63 6.74
CA LEU A 145 8.04 12.01 5.84
C LEU A 145 6.66 11.94 6.52
N HIS A 146 5.64 12.56 5.92
CA HIS A 146 4.28 12.53 6.40
C HIS A 146 3.40 11.70 5.47
N ILE A 147 2.94 10.53 5.96
CA ILE A 147 1.96 9.68 5.30
C ILE A 147 0.59 10.35 5.45
N ASN A 148 -0.10 10.53 4.33
CA ASN A 148 -1.49 11.02 4.30
C ASN A 148 -2.44 9.84 4.07
N ASP A 149 -2.89 9.60 2.85
CA ASP A 149 -3.86 8.58 2.53
C ASP A 149 -3.20 7.32 1.96
N THR A 150 -3.69 6.14 2.36
CA THR A 150 -3.28 4.86 1.78
C THR A 150 -4.52 4.15 1.24
N SER A 151 -5.25 3.39 2.04
CA SER A 151 -6.47 2.70 1.61
C SER A 151 -7.51 2.67 2.73
N LEU A 152 -8.74 2.33 2.38
CA LEU A 152 -9.81 2.07 3.34
C LEU A 152 -9.56 0.77 4.13
N PRO A 153 -10.16 0.59 5.33
CA PRO A 153 -10.04 -0.64 6.10
C PRO A 153 -10.41 -1.91 5.33
N GLN A 154 -11.36 -1.78 4.41
CA GLN A 154 -11.85 -2.88 3.58
C GLN A 154 -11.22 -2.91 2.17
N GLY A 155 -10.32 -1.98 1.84
CA GLY A 155 -9.85 -1.80 0.47
C GLY A 155 -10.96 -1.43 -0.51
N GLY A 156 -10.66 -1.50 -1.80
CA GLY A 156 -11.63 -1.21 -2.87
C GLY A 156 -11.82 0.26 -3.16
N ASP A 157 -12.71 0.55 -4.09
CA ASP A 157 -12.95 1.87 -4.68
C ASP A 157 -13.34 2.92 -3.63
N THR A 158 -12.80 4.10 -3.78
CA THR A 158 -13.16 5.30 -3.02
C THR A 158 -13.47 6.45 -3.98
N PRO A 159 -14.42 7.34 -3.62
CA PRO A 159 -14.81 8.44 -4.51
C PRO A 159 -13.70 9.45 -4.80
N VAL A 160 -12.66 9.47 -3.98
CA VAL A 160 -11.62 10.52 -4.01
C VAL A 160 -10.24 10.02 -4.40
N HIS A 161 -9.96 8.71 -4.29
CA HIS A 161 -8.63 8.14 -4.50
C HIS A 161 -8.67 6.96 -5.48
N HIS A 162 -8.53 7.26 -6.77
CA HIS A 162 -8.26 6.21 -7.75
C HIS A 162 -6.81 5.71 -7.57
N GLY A 163 -6.62 4.40 -7.43
CA GLY A 163 -5.31 3.79 -7.32
C GLY A 163 -4.87 3.40 -5.89
N HIS A 164 -5.70 3.64 -4.88
CA HIS A 164 -5.43 3.26 -3.48
C HIS A 164 -6.14 1.97 -3.03
N GLU A 165 -6.94 1.36 -3.89
CA GLU A 165 -7.86 0.27 -3.54
C GLU A 165 -7.19 -0.95 -2.92
N ALA A 166 -5.98 -1.29 -3.36
CA ALA A 166 -5.25 -2.48 -2.92
C ALA A 166 -4.16 -2.19 -1.86
N GLY A 167 -4.09 -0.98 -1.31
CA GLY A 167 -3.09 -0.62 -0.29
C GLY A 167 -1.64 -0.76 -0.77
N LEU A 168 -1.41 -0.55 -2.08
CA LEU A 168 -0.10 -0.57 -2.73
C LEU A 168 0.37 0.85 -3.12
N ALA A 169 -0.42 1.85 -2.80
CA ALA A 169 -0.14 3.26 -3.01
C ALA A 169 -0.34 4.05 -1.72
N SER A 170 0.38 5.16 -1.59
CA SER A 170 0.22 6.08 -0.46
C SER A 170 0.53 7.51 -0.88
N ASP A 171 -0.29 8.44 -0.44
CA ASP A 171 -0.08 9.87 -0.62
C ASP A 171 0.82 10.42 0.48
N ILE A 172 1.78 11.23 0.08
CA ILE A 172 2.78 11.86 0.94
C ILE A 172 2.61 13.37 0.88
N ARG A 173 2.46 14.01 2.03
CA ARG A 173 2.31 15.47 2.09
C ARG A 173 3.56 16.18 1.60
N LEU A 174 3.38 17.31 0.92
CA LEU A 174 4.50 18.13 0.48
C LEU A 174 5.23 18.74 1.70
N PRO A 175 6.57 18.58 1.79
CA PRO A 175 7.37 19.23 2.82
C PRO A 175 7.48 20.74 2.55
N ARG A 176 7.49 21.53 3.62
CA ARG A 176 7.63 22.99 3.59
C ARG A 176 8.99 23.40 4.14
N LYS A 177 9.52 24.50 3.67
CA LYS A 177 10.80 25.09 4.13
C LYS A 177 10.81 25.47 5.62
N ASP A 178 9.63 25.66 6.22
CA ASP A 178 9.46 25.95 7.64
C ASP A 178 9.42 24.70 8.54
N GLY A 179 9.64 23.52 7.97
CA GLY A 179 9.60 22.24 8.68
C GLY A 179 8.20 21.63 8.85
N ASN A 180 7.16 22.33 8.39
CA ASN A 180 5.79 21.82 8.35
C ASN A 180 5.52 21.04 7.05
N VAL A 181 4.28 20.55 6.89
CA VAL A 181 3.84 19.82 5.68
C VAL A 181 2.46 20.26 5.23
N GLY A 182 2.14 20.00 3.95
CA GLY A 182 0.81 20.17 3.37
C GLY A 182 0.34 21.63 3.26
N GLY A 183 -0.90 21.80 2.82
CA GLY A 183 -1.52 23.11 2.64
C GLY A 183 -0.89 23.99 1.56
N ILE A 184 -0.08 23.41 0.67
CA ILE A 184 0.66 24.07 -0.42
C ILE A 184 0.58 23.26 -1.70
N VAL A 185 0.99 23.86 -2.81
CA VAL A 185 1.22 23.19 -4.08
C VAL A 185 2.69 23.30 -4.50
N VAL A 186 3.12 22.48 -5.47
CA VAL A 186 4.52 22.41 -5.94
C VAL A 186 5.08 23.73 -6.47
N THR A 187 4.21 24.68 -6.86
CA THR A 187 4.60 26.01 -7.34
C THR A 187 4.76 27.03 -6.22
N ASP A 188 4.37 26.70 -4.98
CA ASP A 188 4.47 27.64 -3.86
C ASP A 188 5.92 27.88 -3.44
N GLN A 189 6.23 29.09 -3.04
CA GLN A 189 7.57 29.44 -2.51
C GLN A 189 7.91 28.69 -1.21
N ALA A 190 6.89 28.27 -0.46
CA ALA A 190 7.04 27.49 0.77
C ALA A 190 7.44 26.04 0.51
N PHE A 191 7.26 25.51 -0.71
CA PHE A 191 7.61 24.14 -1.04
C PHE A 191 9.11 23.86 -0.89
N ASP A 192 9.47 22.86 -0.08
CA ASP A 192 10.83 22.37 0.06
C ASP A 192 11.12 21.27 -0.95
N ARG A 193 11.49 21.68 -2.17
CA ARG A 193 11.86 20.74 -3.24
C ARG A 193 13.08 19.90 -2.90
N ALA A 194 14.01 20.40 -2.07
CA ALA A 194 15.19 19.63 -1.68
C ALA A 194 14.82 18.48 -0.75
N ALA A 195 13.95 18.72 0.23
CA ALA A 195 13.41 17.67 1.09
C ALA A 195 12.59 16.65 0.28
N MET A 196 11.70 17.10 -0.63
CA MET A 196 10.92 16.20 -1.48
C MET A 196 11.80 15.35 -2.40
N ARG A 197 12.84 15.93 -3.00
CA ARG A 197 13.84 15.17 -3.78
C ARG A 197 14.46 14.06 -2.95
N ALA A 198 14.89 14.36 -1.75
CA ALA A 198 15.50 13.38 -0.84
C ALA A 198 14.50 12.29 -0.41
N LEU A 199 13.23 12.64 -0.16
CA LEU A 199 12.16 11.68 0.12
C LEU A 199 11.94 10.71 -1.06
N ILE A 200 11.81 11.24 -2.28
CA ILE A 200 11.64 10.39 -3.47
C ILE A 200 12.86 9.49 -3.69
N GLN A 201 14.06 10.00 -3.52
CA GLN A 201 15.29 9.19 -3.63
C GLN A 201 15.36 8.11 -2.56
N ALA A 202 14.94 8.41 -1.31
CA ALA A 202 14.87 7.43 -0.23
C ALA A 202 13.83 6.33 -0.53
N PHE A 203 12.66 6.70 -1.07
CA PHE A 203 11.64 5.74 -1.51
C PHE A 203 12.13 4.87 -2.67
N ARG A 204 12.70 5.47 -3.71
CA ARG A 204 13.21 4.74 -4.88
C ARG A 204 14.39 3.80 -4.58
N ALA A 205 15.05 3.98 -3.45
CA ALA A 205 16.07 3.06 -2.96
C ALA A 205 15.47 1.78 -2.34
N GLN A 206 14.15 1.71 -2.09
CA GLN A 206 13.51 0.54 -1.52
C GLN A 206 13.23 -0.52 -2.60
N PRO A 207 13.36 -1.82 -2.26
CA PRO A 207 13.27 -2.91 -3.25
C PRO A 207 11.92 -3.00 -3.96
N MET A 208 10.84 -2.62 -3.27
CA MET A 208 9.47 -2.70 -3.81
C MET A 208 8.99 -1.38 -4.43
N SER A 209 9.78 -0.31 -4.37
CA SER A 209 9.39 0.96 -5.00
C SER A 209 9.11 0.80 -6.50
N SER A 210 8.07 1.45 -7.00
CA SER A 210 7.63 1.36 -8.39
C SER A 210 7.56 2.73 -9.04
N ARG A 211 6.52 3.50 -8.75
CA ARG A 211 6.24 4.79 -9.39
C ARG A 211 6.10 5.89 -8.34
N VAL A 212 6.38 7.11 -8.78
CA VAL A 212 6.08 8.34 -8.02
C VAL A 212 5.38 9.31 -8.95
N PHE A 213 4.21 9.81 -8.55
CA PHE A 213 3.50 10.88 -9.24
C PHE A 213 3.62 12.18 -8.45
N LEU A 214 4.03 13.24 -9.11
CA LEU A 214 4.12 14.59 -8.57
C LEU A 214 4.31 15.57 -9.73
N ASN A 215 3.56 16.66 -9.76
CA ASN A 215 3.58 17.65 -10.84
C ASN A 215 4.64 18.76 -10.63
N ASP A 216 5.82 18.42 -10.14
CA ASP A 216 6.96 19.33 -10.05
C ASP A 216 7.88 19.17 -11.27
N GLU A 217 7.92 20.18 -12.14
CA GLU A 217 8.67 20.14 -13.41
C GLU A 217 10.15 19.82 -13.22
N ALA A 218 10.79 20.34 -12.17
CA ALA A 218 12.20 20.11 -11.92
C ALA A 218 12.46 18.64 -11.55
N LEU A 219 11.66 18.06 -10.66
CA LEU A 219 11.78 16.66 -10.23
C LEU A 219 11.40 15.69 -11.38
N ILE A 220 10.47 16.06 -12.24
CA ILE A 220 10.12 15.32 -13.46
C ILE A 220 11.31 15.32 -14.43
N HIS A 221 11.92 16.48 -14.66
CA HIS A 221 13.11 16.59 -15.53
C HIS A 221 14.31 15.81 -15.00
N GLU A 222 14.44 15.68 -13.68
CA GLU A 222 15.44 14.83 -13.02
C GLU A 222 15.10 13.32 -13.13
N GLY A 223 13.95 12.96 -13.69
CA GLY A 223 13.48 11.56 -13.80
C GLY A 223 13.07 10.93 -12.47
N LEU A 224 12.77 11.73 -11.45
CA LEU A 224 12.42 11.26 -10.13
C LEU A 224 10.93 10.93 -9.98
N CYS A 225 10.06 11.60 -10.70
CA CYS A 225 8.61 11.40 -10.69
C CYS A 225 8.01 11.60 -12.08
N GLN A 226 6.71 11.36 -12.20
CA GLN A 226 5.93 11.52 -13.43
C GLN A 226 4.74 12.45 -13.17
N ALA A 227 4.36 13.22 -14.19
CA ALA A 227 3.18 14.07 -14.12
C ALA A 227 1.90 13.25 -14.27
N VAL A 228 0.98 13.44 -13.34
CA VAL A 228 -0.38 12.90 -13.38
C VAL A 228 -1.35 13.96 -12.86
N ALA A 229 -2.51 14.12 -13.48
CA ALA A 229 -3.52 15.08 -13.04
C ALA A 229 -3.87 14.89 -11.54
N GLY A 230 -4.04 15.98 -10.82
CA GLY A 230 -4.36 15.95 -9.38
C GLY A 230 -3.16 16.00 -8.43
N HIS A 231 -1.94 15.70 -8.88
CA HIS A 231 -0.74 15.56 -8.03
C HIS A 231 0.08 16.86 -7.90
N ASN A 232 -0.60 17.98 -7.62
CA ASN A 232 0.05 19.29 -7.39
C ASN A 232 0.35 19.54 -5.90
N ASN A 233 -0.42 18.94 -4.98
CA ASN A 233 -0.43 19.22 -3.54
C ASN A 233 0.06 18.05 -2.67
N HIS A 234 0.36 16.92 -3.28
CA HIS A 234 0.92 15.72 -2.64
C HIS A 234 1.78 14.94 -3.63
N ALA A 235 2.65 14.07 -3.12
CA ALA A 235 3.34 13.06 -3.92
C ALA A 235 2.65 11.70 -3.69
N HIS A 236 2.37 10.97 -4.76
CA HIS A 236 1.79 9.64 -4.71
C HIS A 236 2.88 8.58 -4.94
N PHE A 237 3.10 7.74 -3.94
CA PHE A 237 4.11 6.68 -3.94
C PHE A 237 3.45 5.32 -4.18
N GLU A 238 3.92 4.58 -5.18
CA GLU A 238 3.44 3.23 -5.47
C GLU A 238 4.53 2.18 -5.32
N ILE A 239 4.14 1.04 -4.78
CA ILE A 239 4.98 -0.16 -4.71
C ILE A 239 4.48 -1.24 -5.66
N LYS A 240 5.32 -2.23 -5.91
CA LYS A 240 5.00 -3.49 -6.60
C LYS A 240 5.29 -4.68 -5.69
N PRO A 241 4.57 -5.79 -5.87
CA PRO A 241 4.83 -7.01 -5.10
C PRO A 241 6.28 -7.49 -5.24
N PRO A 242 6.81 -8.21 -4.26
CA PRO A 242 8.09 -8.87 -4.39
C PRO A 242 8.09 -9.86 -5.57
N VAL A 243 9.23 -9.94 -6.26
CA VAL A 243 9.36 -10.76 -7.49
C VAL A 243 9.19 -12.26 -7.22
N ARG A 244 9.41 -12.70 -5.97
CA ARG A 244 9.38 -14.12 -5.62
C ARG A 244 8.46 -14.40 -4.45
N VAL A 245 7.63 -15.41 -4.63
CA VAL A 245 6.95 -16.12 -3.54
C VAL A 245 8.01 -16.89 -2.75
N MET A 246 8.04 -16.70 -1.44
CA MET A 246 8.91 -17.47 -0.55
C MET A 246 8.08 -18.58 0.12
N PRO A 247 8.41 -19.86 -0.13
CA PRO A 247 7.68 -20.99 0.42
C PRO A 247 7.80 -21.13 1.93
#